data_58625f5b8a45bd6a5088d3744d4b81f1
#
_entry.id   58625f5b8a45bd6a5088d3744d4b81f1
#
_cell.length_a   1.000
_cell.length_b   1.000
_cell.length_c   1.000
_cell.angle_alpha   90.00
_cell.angle_beta   90.00
_cell.angle_gamma   90.00
#
_symmetry.space_group_name_H-M   'P 1'
#
loop_
_entity.id
_entity.type
_entity.pdbx_description
1 polymer ?
#
loop_
_entity_poly.entity_id
_entity_poly.type
_entity_poly.pdbx_seq_one_letter_code
_entity_poly.pdbx_strand_id
1 'polypeptide(L)'
;NGIDNFSSSGIKSLNEHSIEDLNNYNFDINLEGYDYVLLLDVIEHLHNPENFMNKLYDAMSLNPDCKLLISTPNVANIFIRFMLFFGKFNYGQRGILDKTHTRLFTKKTFVKILEENNFSVLNTEYIPIPFPLIIKNKLFVSFIMKIQNILNKINGKLFSFQILCESEAYPSLDFLIKKNWSNLGKFEINLRFVIF
;
A
#
# COMPACT_ATOMS: atom_id res chain seq x y z
N ASN A 1 -6.67 9.11 -13.66
CA ASN A 1 -5.58 8.89 -14.63
C ASN A 1 -4.27 9.48 -14.11
N GLY A 2 -3.84 9.12 -12.92
CA GLY A 2 -2.64 9.62 -12.29
C GLY A 2 -1.65 8.52 -11.96
N ILE A 3 -1.83 7.32 -12.47
CA ILE A 3 -0.84 6.29 -12.40
C ILE A 3 0.07 6.49 -13.60
N ASP A 4 0.97 7.40 -13.36
CA ASP A 4 2.29 7.53 -13.91
C ASP A 4 2.49 7.75 -15.40
N ASN A 5 2.49 9.01 -15.72
CA ASN A 5 3.44 9.57 -16.68
C ASN A 5 4.87 9.66 -16.09
N PHE A 6 5.31 8.71 -15.26
CA PHE A 6 6.72 8.59 -14.93
C PHE A 6 7.41 7.88 -16.08
N SER A 7 8.06 8.68 -16.94
CA SER A 7 9.05 8.12 -17.86
C SER A 7 10.08 7.35 -17.03
N SER A 8 10.27 6.08 -17.33
CA SER A 8 11.20 5.15 -16.70
C SER A 8 12.67 5.57 -16.76
N SER A 9 12.98 6.75 -17.30
CA SER A 9 14.33 7.27 -17.50
C SER A 9 15.13 7.52 -16.21
N GLY A 10 14.51 7.38 -15.03
CA GLY A 10 15.20 7.57 -13.75
C GLY A 10 15.42 6.29 -12.93
N ILE A 11 14.79 5.16 -13.24
CA ILE A 11 14.87 3.94 -12.43
C ILE A 11 15.76 2.91 -13.14
N LYS A 12 17.07 2.98 -12.88
CA LYS A 12 18.06 2.08 -13.49
C LYS A 12 18.02 0.63 -13.03
N SER A 13 17.10 0.26 -12.14
CA SER A 13 17.05 -1.06 -11.49
C SER A 13 15.80 -1.87 -11.77
N LEU A 14 14.92 -1.42 -12.66
CA LEU A 14 13.76 -2.24 -13.07
C LEU A 14 14.16 -3.18 -14.19
N ASN A 15 13.84 -4.46 -14.04
CA ASN A 15 14.04 -5.48 -15.08
C ASN A 15 13.01 -5.33 -16.20
N GLU A 16 11.76 -5.03 -15.83
CA GLU A 16 10.65 -4.83 -16.77
C GLU A 16 9.80 -3.65 -16.30
N HIS A 17 9.21 -2.94 -17.25
CA HIS A 17 8.29 -1.85 -17.02
C HIS A 17 7.16 -1.91 -18.03
N SER A 18 5.91 -2.04 -17.56
CA SER A 18 4.70 -1.90 -18.36
C SER A 18 3.89 -0.70 -17.86
N ILE A 19 3.16 -0.07 -18.78
CA ILE A 19 2.23 1.02 -18.46
C ILE A 19 0.83 0.45 -18.66
N GLU A 20 0.11 0.27 -17.56
CA GLU A 20 -1.25 -0.26 -17.56
C GLU A 20 -2.17 0.60 -16.69
N ASP A 21 -3.41 0.75 -17.13
CA ASP A 21 -4.45 1.36 -16.30
C ASP A 21 -5.03 0.31 -15.35
N LEU A 22 -4.69 0.39 -14.08
CA LEU A 22 -5.16 -0.54 -13.04
C LEU A 22 -6.68 -0.48 -12.81
N ASN A 23 -7.39 0.53 -13.34
CA ASN A 23 -8.84 0.57 -13.38
C ASN A 23 -9.43 -0.26 -14.54
N ASN A 24 -8.59 -0.64 -15.49
CA ASN A 24 -8.97 -1.58 -16.55
C ASN A 24 -8.64 -3.00 -16.08
N TYR A 25 -9.58 -3.65 -15.43
CA TYR A 25 -9.41 -4.95 -14.77
C TYR A 25 -9.05 -6.13 -15.70
N ASN A 26 -8.60 -5.89 -16.93
CA ASN A 26 -8.19 -6.90 -17.91
C ASN A 26 -6.68 -7.18 -17.92
N PHE A 27 -5.94 -6.69 -16.92
CA PHE A 27 -4.52 -7.00 -16.80
C PHE A 27 -4.32 -8.41 -16.22
N ASP A 28 -3.32 -9.10 -16.73
CA ASP A 28 -2.88 -10.40 -16.23
C ASP A 28 -1.63 -10.20 -15.35
N ILE A 29 -1.72 -10.61 -14.08
CA ILE A 29 -0.62 -10.48 -13.13
C ILE A 29 0.02 -11.85 -12.97
N ASN A 30 1.18 -12.06 -13.56
CA ASN A 30 2.00 -13.21 -13.25
C ASN A 30 2.97 -12.87 -12.11
N LEU A 31 2.77 -13.49 -10.95
CA LEU A 31 3.58 -13.29 -9.74
C LEU A 31 4.53 -14.47 -9.49
N GLU A 32 4.72 -15.36 -10.43
CA GLU A 32 5.62 -16.51 -10.28
C GLU A 32 7.06 -16.03 -10.06
N GLY A 33 7.66 -16.45 -8.96
CA GLY A 33 9.04 -16.13 -8.60
C GLY A 33 9.23 -14.73 -8.00
N TYR A 34 8.16 -14.01 -7.64
CA TYR A 34 8.24 -12.78 -6.87
C TYR A 34 7.97 -13.03 -5.40
N ASP A 35 8.74 -12.37 -4.52
CA ASP A 35 8.62 -12.46 -3.07
C ASP A 35 7.71 -11.37 -2.50
N TYR A 36 7.63 -10.22 -3.17
CA TYR A 36 6.83 -9.08 -2.73
C TYR A 36 6.10 -8.41 -3.88
N VAL A 37 4.86 -8.02 -3.60
CA VAL A 37 4.08 -7.05 -4.37
C VAL A 37 4.04 -5.75 -3.59
N LEU A 38 4.37 -4.63 -4.25
CA LEU A 38 4.35 -3.29 -3.65
C LEU A 38 3.22 -2.48 -4.26
N LEU A 39 2.24 -2.09 -3.44
CA LEU A 39 1.10 -1.26 -3.82
C LEU A 39 1.09 -0.01 -2.94
N LEU A 40 1.96 0.95 -3.26
CA LEU A 40 2.20 2.12 -2.42
C LEU A 40 1.43 3.34 -2.94
N ASP A 41 0.46 3.81 -2.15
CA ASP A 41 -0.40 4.96 -2.48
C ASP A 41 -1.14 4.80 -3.82
N VAL A 42 -1.70 3.62 -4.08
CA VAL A 42 -2.41 3.27 -5.31
C VAL A 42 -3.89 3.01 -5.04
N ILE A 43 -4.21 2.27 -3.97
CA ILE A 43 -5.56 1.78 -3.70
C ILE A 43 -6.60 2.90 -3.56
N GLU A 44 -6.20 4.07 -3.06
CA GLU A 44 -7.06 5.25 -2.91
C GLU A 44 -7.43 5.92 -4.24
N HIS A 45 -6.67 5.65 -5.30
CA HIS A 45 -6.93 6.17 -6.65
C HIS A 45 -7.82 5.25 -7.49
N LEU A 46 -8.02 4.00 -7.07
CA LEU A 46 -8.80 3.02 -7.81
C LEU A 46 -10.30 3.34 -7.71
N HIS A 47 -11.01 3.25 -8.83
CA HIS A 47 -12.46 3.43 -8.88
C HIS A 47 -13.21 2.29 -8.18
N ASN A 48 -12.71 1.06 -8.32
CA ASN A 48 -13.26 -0.11 -7.63
C ASN A 48 -12.11 -0.92 -7.00
N PRO A 49 -11.64 -0.52 -5.82
CA PRO A 49 -10.53 -1.19 -5.15
C PRO A 49 -10.85 -2.64 -4.76
N GLU A 50 -12.13 -2.99 -4.51
CA GLU A 50 -12.54 -4.37 -4.22
C GLU A 50 -12.27 -5.29 -5.41
N ASN A 51 -12.64 -4.89 -6.63
CA ASN A 51 -12.38 -5.67 -7.83
C ASN A 51 -10.89 -5.86 -8.08
N PHE A 52 -10.10 -4.80 -7.87
CA PHE A 52 -8.65 -4.87 -7.98
C PHE A 52 -8.06 -5.86 -6.96
N MET A 53 -8.48 -5.75 -5.69
CA MET A 53 -7.99 -6.63 -4.61
C MET A 53 -8.39 -8.08 -4.85
N ASN A 54 -9.58 -8.36 -5.39
CA ASN A 54 -9.97 -9.72 -5.77
C ASN A 54 -9.06 -10.29 -6.86
N LYS A 55 -8.76 -9.53 -7.92
CA LYS A 55 -7.81 -9.97 -8.96
C LYS A 55 -6.40 -10.19 -8.42
N LEU A 56 -5.95 -9.29 -7.57
CA LEU A 56 -4.65 -9.43 -6.92
C LEU A 56 -4.61 -10.69 -6.05
N TYR A 57 -5.71 -10.96 -5.32
CA TYR A 57 -5.85 -12.20 -4.55
C TYR A 57 -5.76 -13.43 -5.45
N ASP A 58 -6.46 -13.46 -6.58
CA ASP A 58 -6.42 -14.61 -7.51
C ASP A 58 -4.97 -14.91 -7.95
N ALA A 59 -4.20 -13.88 -8.28
CA ALA A 59 -2.79 -14.02 -8.64
C ALA A 59 -1.91 -14.45 -7.45
N MET A 60 -2.07 -13.82 -6.26
CA MET A 60 -1.24 -14.09 -5.09
C MET A 60 -1.59 -15.41 -4.40
N SER A 61 -2.83 -15.88 -4.48
CA SER A 61 -3.26 -17.15 -3.86
C SER A 61 -2.59 -18.38 -4.46
N LEU A 62 -2.03 -18.25 -5.65
CA LEU A 62 -1.21 -19.25 -6.33
C LEU A 62 0.26 -19.22 -5.90
N ASN A 63 0.70 -18.11 -5.27
CA ASN A 63 2.03 -17.92 -4.70
C ASN A 63 1.90 -17.29 -3.29
N PRO A 64 1.39 -18.02 -2.28
CA PRO A 64 1.13 -17.49 -0.94
C PRO A 64 2.39 -17.14 -0.14
N ASP A 65 3.57 -17.53 -0.59
CA ASP A 65 4.83 -17.08 0.00
C ASP A 65 5.17 -15.64 -0.42
N CYS A 66 4.54 -15.13 -1.49
CA CYS A 66 4.64 -13.72 -1.90
C CYS A 66 3.84 -12.82 -0.96
N LYS A 67 4.47 -11.77 -0.43
CA LYS A 67 3.85 -10.82 0.49
C LYS A 67 3.41 -9.55 -0.23
N LEU A 68 2.32 -8.96 0.27
CA LEU A 68 1.81 -7.68 -0.17
C LEU A 68 2.22 -6.58 0.82
N LEU A 69 2.98 -5.58 0.34
CA LEU A 69 3.18 -4.31 1.04
C LEU A 69 2.28 -3.26 0.41
N ILE A 70 1.28 -2.81 1.15
CA ILE A 70 0.28 -1.87 0.66
C ILE A 70 0.15 -0.67 1.59
N SER A 71 0.15 0.55 1.01
CA SER A 71 -0.03 1.79 1.77
C SER A 71 -1.20 2.63 1.26
N THR A 72 -1.70 3.48 2.15
CA THR A 72 -2.73 4.49 1.83
C THR A 72 -2.67 5.65 2.82
N PRO A 73 -3.06 6.88 2.42
CA PRO A 73 -3.20 8.01 3.34
C PRO A 73 -4.24 7.77 4.42
N ASN A 74 -3.95 8.26 5.63
CA ASN A 74 -4.82 8.10 6.79
C ASN A 74 -5.78 9.28 6.94
N VAL A 75 -7.02 9.16 6.48
CA VAL A 75 -8.03 10.21 6.63
C VAL A 75 -8.42 10.46 8.11
N ALA A 76 -8.15 9.51 9.01
CA ALA A 76 -8.40 9.67 10.44
C ALA A 76 -7.32 10.48 11.18
N ASN A 77 -6.34 11.06 10.44
CA ASN A 77 -5.29 11.91 11.00
C ASN A 77 -5.89 13.08 11.77
N ILE A 78 -5.22 13.48 12.88
CA ILE A 78 -5.68 14.54 13.78
C ILE A 78 -5.95 15.87 13.08
N PHE A 79 -5.14 16.25 12.08
CA PHE A 79 -5.34 17.49 11.34
C PHE A 79 -6.64 17.46 10.52
N ILE A 80 -6.96 16.33 9.89
CA ILE A 80 -8.21 16.17 9.14
C ILE A 80 -9.40 16.22 10.09
N ARG A 81 -9.31 15.56 11.24
CA ARG A 81 -10.36 15.62 12.28
C ARG A 81 -10.58 17.04 12.80
N PHE A 82 -9.50 17.78 13.02
CA PHE A 82 -9.57 19.17 13.43
C PHE A 82 -10.19 20.07 12.37
N MET A 83 -9.83 19.90 11.10
CA MET A 83 -10.47 20.61 9.99
C MET A 83 -11.97 20.32 9.93
N LEU A 84 -12.36 19.05 10.04
CA LEU A 84 -13.77 18.64 10.05
C LEU A 84 -14.54 19.20 11.23
N PHE A 85 -13.93 19.31 12.41
CA PHE A 85 -14.55 19.93 13.58
C PHE A 85 -14.97 21.39 13.31
N PHE A 86 -14.21 22.12 12.47
CA PHE A 86 -14.56 23.46 12.00
C PHE A 86 -15.36 23.47 10.69
N GLY A 87 -15.96 22.35 10.29
CA GLY A 87 -16.75 22.24 9.07
C GLY A 87 -15.93 22.37 7.78
N LYS A 88 -14.60 22.18 7.83
CA LYS A 88 -13.70 22.30 6.68
C LYS A 88 -13.29 20.91 6.19
N PHE A 89 -13.59 20.63 4.92
CA PHE A 89 -13.16 19.40 4.23
C PHE A 89 -12.75 19.74 2.80
N ASN A 90 -11.59 20.39 2.68
CA ASN A 90 -11.14 20.95 1.43
C ASN A 90 -10.11 20.01 0.77
N TYR A 91 -10.41 19.56 -0.44
CA TYR A 91 -9.47 18.82 -1.26
C TYR A 91 -8.38 19.74 -1.80
N GLY A 92 -7.15 19.24 -1.78
CA GLY A 92 -5.94 19.86 -2.32
C GLY A 92 -5.44 19.19 -3.59
N GLN A 93 -4.27 19.62 -4.04
CA GLN A 93 -3.56 18.96 -5.15
C GLN A 93 -2.62 17.85 -4.68
N ARG A 94 -2.39 17.72 -3.39
CA ARG A 94 -1.50 16.72 -2.76
C ARG A 94 -1.92 16.48 -1.32
N GLY A 95 -1.52 15.33 -0.78
CA GLY A 95 -1.69 14.97 0.62
C GLY A 95 -2.89 14.07 0.87
N ILE A 96 -3.36 13.97 2.12
CA ILE A 96 -4.42 13.04 2.51
C ILE A 96 -5.72 13.29 1.75
N LEU A 97 -6.09 14.55 1.55
CA LEU A 97 -7.26 14.98 0.78
C LEU A 97 -6.85 15.43 -0.63
N ASP A 98 -6.12 14.58 -1.34
CA ASP A 98 -5.84 14.83 -2.76
C ASP A 98 -7.12 14.69 -3.60
N LYS A 99 -7.26 15.54 -4.63
CA LYS A 99 -8.43 15.53 -5.54
C LYS A 99 -8.55 14.24 -6.36
N THR A 100 -7.43 13.53 -6.53
CA THR A 100 -7.38 12.27 -7.28
C THR A 100 -7.74 11.06 -6.44
N HIS A 101 -7.87 11.22 -5.10
CA HIS A 101 -8.31 10.14 -4.24
C HIS A 101 -9.81 9.90 -4.41
N THR A 102 -10.15 8.78 -5.00
CA THR A 102 -11.54 8.34 -5.19
C THR A 102 -12.11 7.74 -3.90
N ARG A 103 -11.23 7.21 -3.04
CA ARG A 103 -11.60 6.61 -1.76
C ARG A 103 -10.65 7.01 -0.63
N LEU A 104 -11.20 7.29 0.54
CA LEU A 104 -10.44 7.68 1.72
C LEU A 104 -10.51 6.57 2.78
N PHE A 105 -9.35 6.23 3.34
CA PHE A 105 -9.25 5.14 4.30
C PHE A 105 -8.86 5.61 5.70
N THR A 106 -9.48 4.99 6.70
CA THR A 106 -8.98 4.91 8.07
C THR A 106 -8.27 3.57 8.25
N LYS A 107 -7.48 3.38 9.32
CA LYS A 107 -6.90 2.05 9.61
C LYS A 107 -7.96 0.94 9.59
N LYS A 108 -9.13 1.19 10.20
CA LYS A 108 -10.19 0.17 10.29
C LYS A 108 -10.75 -0.21 8.93
N THR A 109 -11.06 0.77 8.07
CA THR A 109 -11.63 0.51 6.74
C THR A 109 -10.59 -0.04 5.77
N PHE A 110 -9.31 0.32 5.94
CA PHE A 110 -8.21 -0.21 5.16
C PHE A 110 -7.93 -1.68 5.47
N VAL A 111 -7.84 -2.05 6.74
CA VAL A 111 -7.70 -3.46 7.13
C VAL A 111 -8.92 -4.27 6.70
N LYS A 112 -10.12 -3.70 6.85
CA LYS A 112 -11.36 -4.38 6.45
C LYS A 112 -11.37 -4.75 4.97
N ILE A 113 -10.97 -3.85 4.06
CA ILE A 113 -10.95 -4.18 2.62
C ILE A 113 -9.94 -5.29 2.30
N LEU A 114 -8.81 -5.36 3.01
CA LEU A 114 -7.84 -6.45 2.87
C LEU A 114 -8.44 -7.78 3.32
N GLU A 115 -9.02 -7.82 4.52
CA GLU A 115 -9.62 -9.03 5.11
C GLU A 115 -10.82 -9.53 4.29
N GLU A 116 -11.68 -8.63 3.79
CA GLU A 116 -12.84 -8.97 2.96
C GLU A 116 -12.44 -9.52 1.58
N ASN A 117 -11.21 -9.24 1.12
CA ASN A 117 -10.66 -9.78 -0.12
C ASN A 117 -9.62 -10.90 0.12
N ASN A 118 -9.76 -11.64 1.21
CA ASN A 118 -8.97 -12.83 1.54
C ASN A 118 -7.47 -12.57 1.76
N PHE A 119 -7.11 -11.38 2.29
CA PHE A 119 -5.75 -11.09 2.76
C PHE A 119 -5.70 -11.10 4.28
N SER A 120 -4.70 -11.77 4.84
CA SER A 120 -4.34 -11.71 6.26
C SER A 120 -3.35 -10.57 6.48
N VAL A 121 -3.67 -9.62 7.36
CA VAL A 121 -2.77 -8.53 7.72
C VAL A 121 -1.80 -9.00 8.79
N LEU A 122 -0.50 -9.13 8.44
CA LEU A 122 0.55 -9.60 9.34
C LEU A 122 1.07 -8.48 10.24
N ASN A 123 1.26 -7.29 9.66
CA ASN A 123 1.78 -6.12 10.37
C ASN A 123 1.13 -4.83 9.87
N THR A 124 1.07 -3.82 10.73
CA THR A 124 0.62 -2.47 10.39
C THR A 124 1.60 -1.44 10.94
N GLU A 125 2.16 -0.63 10.06
CA GLU A 125 3.04 0.47 10.41
C GLU A 125 2.37 1.82 10.15
N TYR A 126 2.81 2.82 10.91
CA TYR A 126 2.27 4.17 10.88
C TYR A 126 3.35 5.15 10.42
N ILE A 127 3.23 5.60 9.17
CA ILE A 127 4.21 6.47 8.54
C ILE A 127 3.95 7.92 8.96
N PRO A 128 5.00 8.64 9.43
CA PRO A 128 4.88 10.04 9.83
C PRO A 128 4.71 10.98 8.63
N ILE A 129 4.30 12.22 8.90
CA ILE A 129 4.27 13.29 7.89
C ILE A 129 5.71 13.53 7.38
N PRO A 130 5.92 13.62 6.06
CA PRO A 130 7.25 13.82 5.49
C PRO A 130 7.71 15.29 5.60
N PHE A 131 7.87 15.80 6.83
CA PHE A 131 8.33 17.18 7.09
C PHE A 131 9.63 17.57 6.39
N PRO A 132 10.62 16.66 6.19
CA PRO A 132 11.83 16.99 5.44
C PRO A 132 11.60 17.49 4.02
N LEU A 133 10.48 17.10 3.39
CA LEU A 133 10.11 17.53 2.04
C LEU A 133 9.46 18.93 2.02
N ILE A 134 8.96 19.39 3.19
CA ILE A 134 8.18 20.63 3.31
C ILE A 134 9.01 21.75 3.94
N ILE A 135 9.85 21.41 4.92
CA ILE A 135 10.58 22.36 5.76
C ILE A 135 12.08 22.27 5.49
N LYS A 136 12.71 23.38 5.15
CA LYS A 136 14.15 23.43 4.84
C LYS A 136 15.06 23.42 6.08
N ASN A 137 14.59 23.85 7.24
CA ASN A 137 15.40 23.92 8.47
C ASN A 137 15.59 22.52 9.08
N LYS A 138 16.77 21.95 8.94
CA LYS A 138 17.11 20.58 9.38
C LYS A 138 16.95 20.36 10.89
N LEU A 139 17.33 21.35 11.72
CA LEU A 139 17.24 21.22 13.17
C LEU A 139 15.78 21.20 13.63
N PHE A 140 14.96 22.09 13.07
CA PHE A 140 13.53 22.15 13.35
C PHE A 140 12.80 20.89 12.88
N VAL A 141 13.13 20.40 11.70
CA VAL A 141 12.61 19.12 11.15
C VAL A 141 12.96 17.97 12.10
N SER A 142 14.21 17.86 12.53
CA SER A 142 14.63 16.79 13.45
C SER A 142 13.85 16.80 14.76
N PHE A 143 13.60 17.99 15.30
CA PHE A 143 12.79 18.14 16.51
C PHE A 143 11.33 17.72 16.32
N ILE A 144 10.68 18.20 15.23
CA ILE A 144 9.28 17.84 14.92
C ILE A 144 9.16 16.33 14.65
N MET A 145 10.10 15.74 13.91
CA MET A 145 10.10 14.30 13.62
C MET A 145 10.21 13.45 14.90
N LYS A 146 11.00 13.87 15.89
CA LYS A 146 11.07 13.19 17.19
C LYS A 146 9.72 13.22 17.91
N ILE A 147 9.08 14.39 17.95
CA ILE A 147 7.74 14.54 18.57
C ILE A 147 6.73 13.66 17.84
N GLN A 148 6.70 13.71 16.51
CA GLN A 148 5.76 12.94 15.71
C GLN A 148 5.96 11.43 15.89
N ASN A 149 7.21 10.95 15.95
CA ASN A 149 7.50 9.54 16.21
C ASN A 149 6.99 9.10 17.60
N ILE A 150 7.10 9.96 18.61
CA ILE A 150 6.54 9.69 19.93
C ILE A 150 5.00 9.63 19.86
N LEU A 151 4.38 10.60 19.20
CA LEU A 151 2.92 10.62 19.02
C LEU A 151 2.40 9.40 18.23
N ASN A 152 3.11 9.00 17.17
CA ASN A 152 2.77 7.79 16.42
C ASN A 152 2.87 6.52 17.28
N LYS A 153 3.86 6.43 18.17
CA LYS A 153 3.96 5.31 19.12
C LYS A 153 2.82 5.29 20.13
N ILE A 154 2.34 6.47 20.57
CA ILE A 154 1.20 6.58 21.49
C ILE A 154 -0.11 6.21 20.80
N ASN A 155 -0.37 6.78 19.61
CA ASN A 155 -1.56 6.49 18.83
C ASN A 155 -1.34 6.75 17.33
N GLY A 156 -0.74 5.76 16.65
CA GLY A 156 -0.49 5.85 15.21
C GLY A 156 -1.76 6.04 14.37
N LYS A 157 -2.90 5.49 14.79
CA LYS A 157 -4.18 5.68 14.11
C LYS A 157 -4.60 7.15 14.02
N LEU A 158 -4.16 7.97 14.98
CA LEU A 158 -4.51 9.39 15.07
C LEU A 158 -3.44 10.30 14.47
N PHE A 159 -2.16 9.96 14.64
CA PHE A 159 -1.07 10.86 14.30
C PHE A 159 -0.32 10.51 13.03
N SER A 160 -0.51 9.30 12.46
CA SER A 160 0.15 8.94 11.20
C SER A 160 -0.41 9.70 10.00
N PHE A 161 0.45 9.93 9.02
CA PHE A 161 0.09 10.46 7.71
C PHE A 161 -0.41 9.37 6.79
N GLN A 162 0.30 8.22 6.76
CA GLN A 162 -0.05 7.04 5.99
C GLN A 162 -0.09 5.80 6.88
N ILE A 163 -0.78 4.79 6.39
CA ILE A 163 -0.87 3.46 6.98
C ILE A 163 -0.24 2.50 5.98
N LEU A 164 0.75 1.73 6.42
CA LEU A 164 1.38 0.66 5.65
C LEU A 164 0.99 -0.67 6.28
N CYS A 165 0.46 -1.58 5.48
CA CYS A 165 0.19 -2.96 5.88
C CYS A 165 1.10 -3.92 5.13
N GLU A 166 1.68 -4.87 5.86
CA GLU A 166 2.25 -6.09 5.32
C GLU A 166 1.17 -7.17 5.44
N SER A 167 0.86 -7.83 4.34
CA SER A 167 -0.23 -8.80 4.24
C SER A 167 0.19 -9.99 3.40
N GLU A 168 -0.52 -11.11 3.57
CA GLU A 168 -0.39 -12.31 2.74
C GLU A 168 -1.78 -12.75 2.25
N ALA A 169 -1.83 -13.32 1.07
CA ALA A 169 -3.05 -13.92 0.55
C ALA A 169 -3.29 -15.29 1.20
N TYR A 170 -4.54 -15.60 1.56
CA TYR A 170 -4.87 -16.98 1.94
C TYR A 170 -4.61 -17.93 0.74
N PRO A 171 -3.93 -19.05 0.97
CA PRO A 171 -3.59 -19.99 -0.11
C PRO A 171 -4.85 -20.56 -0.77
N SER A 172 -4.85 -20.64 -2.09
CA SER A 172 -5.92 -21.31 -2.84
C SER A 172 -5.88 -22.83 -2.65
N LEU A 173 -7.03 -23.49 -2.88
CA LEU A 173 -7.10 -24.96 -2.87
C LEU A 173 -6.12 -25.59 -3.86
N ASP A 174 -5.99 -25.00 -5.05
CA ASP A 174 -5.07 -25.47 -6.09
C ASP A 174 -3.61 -25.42 -5.64
N PHE A 175 -3.23 -24.36 -4.92
CA PHE A 175 -1.90 -24.29 -4.32
C PHE A 175 -1.68 -25.39 -3.26
N LEU A 176 -2.64 -25.59 -2.37
CA LEU A 176 -2.56 -26.58 -1.30
C LEU A 176 -2.48 -28.01 -1.86
N ILE A 177 -3.19 -28.29 -2.94
CA ILE A 177 -3.11 -29.59 -3.65
C ILE A 177 -1.73 -29.74 -4.29
N LYS A 178 -1.21 -28.77 -5.00
CA LYS A 178 0.12 -28.81 -5.64
C LYS A 178 1.24 -28.94 -4.61
N LYS A 179 1.18 -28.24 -3.48
CA LYS A 179 2.19 -28.28 -2.41
C LYS A 179 2.31 -29.69 -1.77
N ASN A 180 1.20 -30.44 -1.69
CA ASN A 180 1.24 -31.82 -1.21
C ASN A 180 1.95 -32.79 -2.16
N TRP A 181 2.10 -32.45 -3.45
CA TRP A 181 2.81 -33.24 -4.46
C TRP A 181 4.29 -32.84 -4.62
N SER A 182 4.71 -31.65 -4.15
CA SER A 182 6.04 -31.08 -4.44
C SER A 182 7.01 -31.02 -3.25
N ASN A 183 6.79 -31.75 -2.17
CA ASN A 183 7.67 -31.74 -0.97
C ASN A 183 9.07 -32.35 -1.20
N LEU A 184 9.69 -32.12 -2.36
CA LEU A 184 11.07 -32.50 -2.66
C LEU A 184 11.78 -31.39 -3.44
N GLY A 185 12.52 -30.50 -2.75
CA GLY A 185 13.64 -29.79 -3.41
C GLY A 185 13.85 -28.31 -3.15
N LYS A 186 14.84 -27.99 -2.37
CA LYS A 186 15.83 -26.88 -2.30
C LYS A 186 15.42 -25.41 -2.53
N PHE A 187 15.72 -24.59 -1.52
CA PHE A 187 15.64 -23.13 -1.53
C PHE A 187 16.97 -22.44 -1.90
N GLU A 188 16.92 -21.48 -2.82
CA GLU A 188 17.87 -20.36 -2.94
C GLU A 188 17.08 -19.04 -2.85
N ILE A 189 17.57 -18.10 -2.02
CA ILE A 189 16.86 -16.82 -1.74
C ILE A 189 17.45 -15.73 -2.63
N ASN A 190 16.69 -15.32 -3.69
CA ASN A 190 16.87 -14.05 -4.41
C ASN A 190 15.57 -13.27 -4.29
N LEU A 191 15.57 -12.16 -3.53
CA LEU A 191 14.39 -11.30 -3.37
C LEU A 191 14.00 -10.63 -4.69
N ARG A 192 12.74 -10.80 -5.12
CA ARG A 192 12.19 -10.19 -6.33
C ARG A 192 10.94 -9.39 -5.99
N PHE A 193 10.79 -8.21 -6.59
CA PHE A 193 9.70 -7.27 -6.33
C PHE A 193 8.97 -6.93 -7.62
N VAL A 194 7.64 -6.77 -7.51
CA VAL A 194 6.78 -6.08 -8.49
C VAL A 194 6.31 -4.78 -7.84
N ILE A 195 6.44 -3.65 -8.55
CA ILE A 195 6.02 -2.31 -8.11
C ILE A 195 4.90 -1.86 -9.05
N PHE A 196 3.77 -1.47 -8.48
CA PHE A 196 2.63 -0.87 -9.16
C PHE A 196 2.55 0.61 -8.92
#